data_85bde83d94b62cecb8c63b8152a6fc5f
#
_entry.id   85bde83d94b62cecb8c63b8152a6fc5f
#
_cell.length_a   1.000
_cell.length_b   1.000
_cell.length_c   1.000
_cell.angle_alpha   90.00
_cell.angle_beta   90.00
_cell.angle_gamma   90.00
#
_symmetry.space_group_name_H-M   'P 1'
#
loop_
_entity.id
_entity.type
_entity.pdbx_description
1 polymer ?
#
loop_
_entity_poly.entity_id
_entity_poly.type
_entity_poly.pdbx_seq_one_letter_code
_entity_poly.pdbx_strand_id
1 'polypeptide(L)'
;INDVIKVTGFYNRTPLIEFQYKGGNVSSFTGEKITELQVTEAMRATRSRHSLAVRFFTLVPCFRPRPHYEVWLEADPGDLDPVELARTFDHYLMKANIEYESKRHSGRLMEIEVRNLPLGTYEEIRAQLNRSGVSDAQIKLSHLNPKESIRSLLEDRLSCEQV
;
A
#
# COMPACT_ATOMS: atom_id res chain seq x y z
N ILE A 1 2.73 -6.54 -19.53
CA ILE A 1 1.35 -6.04 -19.58
C ILE A 1 0.67 -6.57 -18.34
N ASN A 2 0.26 -5.69 -17.44
CA ASN A 2 -0.42 -6.06 -16.18
C ASN A 2 -1.88 -5.58 -16.21
N ASP A 3 -2.58 -5.84 -17.33
CA ASP A 3 -3.97 -5.42 -17.45
C ASP A 3 -4.88 -6.52 -16.86
N VAL A 4 -5.79 -6.13 -15.98
CA VAL A 4 -6.83 -7.00 -15.45
C VAL A 4 -8.08 -6.81 -16.28
N ILE A 5 -8.59 -7.90 -16.83
CA ILE A 5 -9.76 -7.93 -17.68
C ILE A 5 -10.83 -8.85 -17.07
N LYS A 6 -12.09 -8.53 -17.34
CA LYS A 6 -13.23 -9.37 -17.01
C LYS A 6 -13.82 -9.94 -18.29
N VAL A 7 -14.05 -11.25 -18.32
CA VAL A 7 -14.83 -11.86 -19.41
C VAL A 7 -16.31 -11.61 -19.12
N THR A 8 -16.96 -10.83 -20.00
CA THR A 8 -18.38 -10.45 -19.87
C THR A 8 -19.32 -11.33 -20.68
N GLY A 9 -18.77 -12.15 -21.58
CA GLY A 9 -19.54 -13.07 -22.44
C GLY A 9 -18.66 -13.65 -23.54
N PHE A 10 -19.32 -14.26 -24.53
CA PHE A 10 -18.67 -14.83 -25.71
C PHE A 10 -19.42 -14.45 -26.97
N TYR A 11 -18.67 -14.10 -28.00
CA TYR A 11 -19.16 -14.07 -29.37
C TYR A 11 -18.64 -15.30 -30.11
N ASN A 12 -19.50 -16.27 -30.35
CA ASN A 12 -19.13 -17.62 -30.77
C ASN A 12 -18.12 -18.24 -29.76
N ARG A 13 -16.86 -18.44 -30.16
CA ARG A 13 -15.78 -18.98 -29.33
C ARG A 13 -14.82 -17.92 -28.82
N THR A 14 -15.04 -16.66 -29.16
CA THR A 14 -14.17 -15.54 -28.77
C THR A 14 -14.72 -14.89 -27.51
N PRO A 15 -13.92 -14.76 -26.43
CA PRO A 15 -14.36 -14.08 -25.22
C PRO A 15 -14.53 -12.57 -25.49
N LEU A 16 -15.64 -12.01 -25.02
CA LEU A 16 -15.83 -10.58 -24.90
C LEU A 16 -15.19 -10.14 -23.59
N ILE A 17 -14.24 -9.22 -23.71
CA ILE A 17 -13.47 -8.76 -22.55
C ILE A 17 -13.76 -7.29 -22.27
N GLU A 18 -13.90 -6.97 -21.00
CA GLU A 18 -13.98 -5.62 -20.47
C GLU A 18 -12.72 -5.33 -19.69
N PHE A 19 -12.03 -4.23 -20.01
CA PHE A 19 -10.90 -3.76 -19.21
C PHE A 19 -11.40 -3.28 -17.86
N GLN A 20 -10.84 -3.81 -16.77
CA GLN A 20 -11.19 -3.40 -15.41
C GLN A 20 -10.22 -2.34 -14.89
N TYR A 21 -8.96 -2.68 -14.83
CA TYR A 21 -7.91 -1.77 -14.38
C TYR A 21 -6.53 -2.31 -14.78
N LYS A 22 -5.54 -1.45 -14.67
CA LYS A 22 -4.15 -1.87 -14.82
C LYS A 22 -3.67 -2.45 -13.50
N GLY A 23 -3.25 -3.71 -13.51
CA GLY A 23 -2.69 -4.37 -12.34
C GLY A 23 -1.53 -3.55 -11.78
N GLY A 24 -1.60 -3.24 -10.49
CA GLY A 24 -0.58 -2.52 -9.74
C GLY A 24 0.60 -3.41 -9.36
N ASN A 25 1.40 -2.93 -8.43
CA ASN A 25 2.47 -3.70 -7.86
C ASN A 25 1.93 -4.94 -7.11
N VAL A 26 2.76 -5.97 -7.06
CA VAL A 26 2.54 -7.17 -6.25
C VAL A 26 3.71 -7.29 -5.30
N SER A 27 3.44 -7.50 -4.02
CA SER A 27 4.44 -7.84 -3.02
C SER A 27 4.30 -9.31 -2.63
N SER A 28 5.42 -10.01 -2.57
CA SER A 28 5.47 -11.43 -2.22
C SER A 28 6.79 -11.74 -1.51
N PHE A 29 7.01 -11.11 -0.36
CA PHE A 29 8.32 -11.23 0.29
C PHE A 29 8.42 -12.39 1.29
N THR A 30 7.27 -12.92 1.76
CA THR A 30 7.18 -14.22 2.47
C THR A 30 6.30 -15.24 1.73
N GLY A 31 5.89 -14.93 0.49
CA GLY A 31 5.08 -15.78 -0.40
C GLY A 31 3.58 -15.48 -0.38
N GLU A 32 3.14 -14.32 0.16
CA GLU A 32 1.74 -13.94 0.35
C GLU A 32 1.06 -13.31 -0.88
N LYS A 33 1.81 -12.89 -1.89
CA LYS A 33 1.31 -12.29 -3.15
C LYS A 33 0.22 -11.23 -2.96
N ILE A 34 0.50 -10.22 -2.14
CA ILE A 34 -0.40 -9.08 -1.95
C ILE A 34 -0.42 -8.22 -3.22
N THR A 35 -1.60 -7.84 -3.67
CA THR A 35 -1.81 -6.91 -4.79
C THR A 35 -2.15 -5.52 -4.30
N GLU A 36 -1.84 -4.50 -5.10
CA GLU A 36 -2.18 -3.10 -4.79
C GLU A 36 -3.69 -2.88 -4.64
N LEU A 37 -4.51 -3.64 -5.38
CA LEU A 37 -5.97 -3.61 -5.23
C LEU A 37 -6.40 -4.03 -3.83
N GLN A 38 -5.90 -5.16 -3.33
CA GLN A 38 -6.22 -5.65 -1.98
C GLN A 38 -5.82 -4.65 -0.90
N VAL A 39 -4.65 -4.03 -1.04
CA VAL A 39 -4.15 -2.97 -0.14
C VAL A 39 -5.08 -1.75 -0.16
N THR A 40 -5.50 -1.30 -1.34
CA THR A 40 -6.40 -0.16 -1.50
C THR A 40 -7.79 -0.43 -0.93
N GLU A 41 -8.33 -1.64 -1.14
CA GLU A 41 -9.63 -2.05 -0.59
C GLU A 41 -9.60 -2.16 0.93
N ALA A 42 -8.53 -2.74 1.51
CA ALA A 42 -8.33 -2.82 2.94
C ALA A 42 -8.27 -1.41 3.58
N MET A 43 -7.53 -0.47 2.96
CA MET A 43 -7.47 0.91 3.44
C MET A 43 -8.82 1.62 3.31
N ARG A 44 -9.54 1.41 2.22
CA ARG A 44 -10.90 1.97 2.05
C ARG A 44 -11.84 1.54 3.16
N ALA A 45 -11.82 0.24 3.52
CA ALA A 45 -12.63 -0.29 4.61
C ALA A 45 -12.20 0.27 5.98
N THR A 46 -10.89 0.40 6.22
CA THR A 46 -10.33 1.00 7.43
C THR A 46 -10.77 2.47 7.57
N ARG A 47 -10.64 3.26 6.52
CA ARG A 47 -11.09 4.67 6.48
C ARG A 47 -12.58 4.81 6.80
N SER A 48 -13.41 3.97 6.18
CA SER A 48 -14.86 4.00 6.42
C SER A 48 -15.22 3.68 7.87
N ARG A 49 -14.50 2.74 8.49
CA ARG A 49 -14.73 2.34 9.88
C ARG A 49 -14.38 3.44 10.88
N HIS A 50 -13.31 4.18 10.64
CA HIS A 50 -12.77 5.18 11.58
C HIS A 50 -13.05 6.63 11.17
N SER A 51 -13.79 6.86 10.07
CA SER A 51 -14.02 8.19 9.49
C SER A 51 -12.71 8.96 9.24
N LEU A 52 -11.63 8.25 8.85
CA LEU A 52 -10.29 8.78 8.73
C LEU A 52 -10.09 9.49 7.40
N ALA A 53 -9.60 10.73 7.44
CA ALA A 53 -9.19 11.49 6.27
C ALA A 53 -7.74 11.17 5.91
N VAL A 54 -7.55 10.19 5.02
CA VAL A 54 -6.23 9.80 4.49
C VAL A 54 -5.96 10.55 3.19
N ARG A 55 -4.88 11.31 3.12
CA ARG A 55 -4.44 12.02 1.91
C ARG A 55 -3.68 11.09 0.98
N PHE A 56 -2.73 10.36 1.56
CA PHE A 56 -1.99 9.32 0.85
C PHE A 56 -1.51 8.23 1.81
N PHE A 57 -1.20 7.06 1.26
CA PHE A 57 -0.54 5.99 1.99
C PHE A 57 0.22 5.07 1.04
N THR A 58 1.19 4.34 1.58
CA THR A 58 1.81 3.21 0.89
C THR A 58 2.15 2.09 1.87
N LEU A 59 1.98 0.85 1.42
CA LEU A 59 2.39 -0.35 2.13
C LEU A 59 3.76 -0.78 1.62
N VAL A 60 4.71 -0.95 2.54
CA VAL A 60 6.11 -1.28 2.25
C VAL A 60 6.53 -2.48 3.08
N PRO A 61 7.20 -3.51 2.50
CA PRO A 61 7.74 -4.61 3.27
C PRO A 61 8.97 -4.19 4.07
N CYS A 62 9.09 -4.70 5.29
CA CYS A 62 10.21 -4.50 6.18
C CYS A 62 10.74 -5.85 6.70
N PHE A 63 12.07 -6.09 6.56
CA PHE A 63 12.68 -7.35 6.96
C PHE A 63 13.20 -7.37 8.41
N ARG A 64 13.33 -6.21 9.06
CA ARG A 64 13.95 -6.08 10.38
C ARG A 64 12.98 -5.50 11.42
N PRO A 65 13.02 -5.98 12.68
CA PRO A 65 13.78 -7.11 13.17
C PRO A 65 13.25 -8.48 12.72
N ARG A 66 11.98 -8.54 12.33
CA ARG A 66 11.30 -9.68 11.69
C ARG A 66 10.45 -9.22 10.52
N PRO A 67 10.16 -10.11 9.56
CA PRO A 67 9.32 -9.76 8.41
C PRO A 67 7.96 -9.19 8.84
N HIS A 68 7.65 -7.98 8.39
CA HIS A 68 6.37 -7.31 8.57
C HIS A 68 6.14 -6.29 7.46
N TYR A 69 4.94 -5.74 7.40
CA TYR A 69 4.64 -4.60 6.54
C TYR A 69 4.49 -3.33 7.36
N GLU A 70 4.93 -2.22 6.80
CA GLU A 70 4.71 -0.88 7.31
C GLU A 70 3.71 -0.13 6.43
N VAL A 71 2.70 0.48 7.04
CA VAL A 71 1.83 1.46 6.39
C VAL A 71 2.38 2.84 6.67
N TRP A 72 2.93 3.47 5.65
CA TRP A 72 3.37 4.86 5.69
C TRP A 72 2.20 5.75 5.30
N LEU A 73 1.74 6.57 6.23
CA LEU A 73 0.44 7.23 6.16
C LEU A 73 0.59 8.75 6.28
N GLU A 74 0.07 9.47 5.30
CA GLU A 74 -0.19 10.89 5.36
C GLU A 74 -1.68 11.12 5.58
N ALA A 75 -2.07 11.51 6.78
CA ALA A 75 -3.46 11.74 7.17
C ALA A 75 -3.57 13.02 7.98
N ASP A 76 -4.77 13.62 7.98
CA ASP A 76 -5.01 14.74 8.86
C ASP A 76 -4.89 14.27 10.33
N PRO A 77 -4.32 15.12 11.22
CA PRO A 77 -4.20 14.79 12.63
C PRO A 77 -5.57 14.46 13.20
N GLY A 78 -5.74 13.23 13.63
CA GLY A 78 -6.97 12.73 14.25
C GLY A 78 -6.63 11.95 15.50
N ASP A 79 -7.65 11.68 16.31
CA ASP A 79 -7.49 10.96 17.57
C ASP A 79 -7.32 9.44 17.42
N LEU A 80 -7.09 8.94 16.19
CA LEU A 80 -6.97 7.50 15.96
C LEU A 80 -5.59 7.00 16.39
N ASP A 81 -5.59 6.08 17.36
CA ASP A 81 -4.40 5.35 17.77
C ASP A 81 -3.79 4.58 16.58
N PRO A 82 -2.51 4.80 16.24
CA PRO A 82 -1.82 4.06 15.19
C PRO A 82 -1.90 2.54 15.36
N VAL A 83 -1.95 2.04 16.59
CA VAL A 83 -2.08 0.61 16.89
C VAL A 83 -3.46 0.10 16.49
N GLU A 84 -4.52 0.85 16.77
CA GLU A 84 -5.87 0.49 16.36
C GLU A 84 -6.04 0.54 14.84
N LEU A 85 -5.46 1.54 14.19
CA LEU A 85 -5.43 1.63 12.74
C LEU A 85 -4.71 0.42 12.13
N ALA A 86 -3.52 0.08 12.65
CA ALA A 86 -2.75 -1.07 12.20
C ALA A 86 -3.56 -2.37 12.31
N ARG A 87 -4.21 -2.61 13.44
CA ARG A 87 -5.05 -3.80 13.67
C ARG A 87 -6.23 -3.87 12.72
N THR A 88 -6.89 -2.74 12.51
CA THR A 88 -8.07 -2.68 11.62
C THR A 88 -7.66 -2.93 10.16
N PHE A 89 -6.59 -2.30 9.72
CA PHE A 89 -6.07 -2.49 8.36
C PHE A 89 -5.58 -3.93 8.14
N ASP A 90 -4.81 -4.49 9.08
CA ASP A 90 -4.33 -5.88 9.07
C ASP A 90 -5.50 -6.87 8.94
N HIS A 91 -6.56 -6.67 9.74
CA HIS A 91 -7.78 -7.47 9.68
C HIS A 91 -8.44 -7.46 8.29
N TYR A 92 -8.60 -6.28 7.67
CA TYR A 92 -9.18 -6.20 6.33
C TYR A 92 -8.26 -6.77 5.26
N LEU A 93 -6.95 -6.65 5.42
CA LEU A 93 -5.99 -7.25 4.49
C LEU A 93 -5.97 -8.78 4.60
N MET A 94 -6.07 -9.35 5.81
CA MET A 94 -6.25 -10.79 6.01
C MET A 94 -7.52 -11.29 5.33
N LYS A 95 -8.64 -10.59 5.45
CA LYS A 95 -9.88 -10.93 4.74
C LYS A 95 -9.76 -10.89 3.22
N ALA A 96 -8.94 -9.99 2.69
CA ALA A 96 -8.75 -9.81 1.26
C ALA A 96 -7.74 -10.81 0.65
N ASN A 97 -6.87 -11.42 1.47
CA ASN A 97 -5.79 -12.28 0.99
C ASN A 97 -5.51 -13.44 1.96
N ILE A 98 -5.92 -14.65 1.57
CA ILE A 98 -5.79 -15.87 2.39
C ILE A 98 -4.32 -16.30 2.59
N GLU A 99 -3.43 -16.01 1.63
CA GLU A 99 -1.99 -16.30 1.77
C GLU A 99 -1.37 -15.38 2.82
N TYR A 100 -1.75 -14.09 2.81
CA TYR A 100 -1.36 -13.13 3.85
C TYR A 100 -1.86 -13.58 5.23
N GLU A 101 -3.14 -13.90 5.38
CA GLU A 101 -3.72 -14.43 6.61
C GLU A 101 -2.95 -15.64 7.14
N SER A 102 -2.64 -16.60 6.27
CA SER A 102 -1.84 -17.79 6.63
C SER A 102 -0.44 -17.44 7.15
N LYS A 103 0.24 -16.44 6.55
CA LYS A 103 1.56 -15.99 7.02
C LYS A 103 1.48 -15.28 8.36
N ARG A 104 0.42 -14.50 8.59
CA ARG A 104 0.14 -13.84 9.88
C ARG A 104 -0.09 -14.89 10.98
N HIS A 105 -0.97 -15.86 10.77
CA HIS A 105 -1.28 -16.92 11.74
C HIS A 105 -0.09 -17.84 12.04
N SER A 106 0.77 -18.10 11.06
CA SER A 106 1.98 -18.94 11.26
C SER A 106 3.15 -18.19 11.90
N GLY A 107 3.04 -16.88 12.16
CA GLY A 107 4.11 -16.06 12.72
C GLY A 107 5.30 -15.84 11.77
N ARG A 108 5.15 -16.17 10.48
CA ARG A 108 6.15 -15.85 9.43
C ARG A 108 6.14 -14.39 9.08
N LEU A 109 4.99 -13.73 9.27
CA LEU A 109 4.77 -12.32 9.05
C LEU A 109 4.23 -11.70 10.34
N MET A 110 4.90 -10.68 10.84
CA MET A 110 4.51 -9.99 12.06
C MET A 110 3.37 -9.00 11.79
N GLU A 111 2.85 -8.38 12.85
CA GLU A 111 1.82 -7.34 12.78
C GLU A 111 2.29 -6.15 11.93
N ILE A 112 1.32 -5.51 11.28
CA ILE A 112 1.57 -4.28 10.54
C ILE A 112 1.95 -3.17 11.53
N GLU A 113 2.93 -2.34 11.14
CA GLU A 113 3.26 -1.10 11.82
C GLU A 113 2.76 0.09 11.01
N VAL A 114 2.28 1.12 11.70
CA VAL A 114 1.88 2.39 11.09
C VAL A 114 2.95 3.44 11.36
N ARG A 115 3.39 4.11 10.30
CA ARG A 115 4.31 5.23 10.30
C ARG A 115 3.58 6.48 9.81
N ASN A 116 3.31 7.42 10.70
CA ASN A 116 2.69 8.68 10.32
C ASN A 116 3.72 9.60 9.67
N LEU A 117 3.34 10.16 8.54
CA LEU A 117 4.13 11.13 7.78
C LEU A 117 3.56 12.52 7.95
N PRO A 118 4.41 13.55 7.94
CA PRO A 118 3.96 14.94 7.87
C PRO A 118 3.07 15.20 6.67
N LEU A 119 2.15 16.15 6.81
CA LEU A 119 1.31 16.58 5.68
C LEU A 119 2.16 17.20 4.57
N GLY A 120 1.91 16.82 3.32
CA GLY A 120 2.66 17.29 2.16
C GLY A 120 3.88 16.44 1.80
N THR A 121 4.22 15.41 2.59
CA THR A 121 5.39 14.54 2.34
C THR A 121 5.36 13.94 0.93
N TYR A 122 4.20 13.42 0.49
CA TYR A 122 4.10 12.81 -0.84
C TYR A 122 4.21 13.81 -1.97
N GLU A 123 3.72 15.02 -1.79
CA GLU A 123 3.88 16.11 -2.78
C GLU A 123 5.34 16.53 -2.89
N GLU A 124 6.06 16.60 -1.78
CA GLU A 124 7.50 16.89 -1.78
C GLU A 124 8.32 15.78 -2.47
N ILE A 125 8.02 14.52 -2.19
CA ILE A 125 8.66 13.38 -2.87
C ILE A 125 8.41 13.46 -4.37
N ARG A 126 7.18 13.74 -4.77
CA ARG A 126 6.82 13.92 -6.18
C ARG A 126 7.59 15.07 -6.83
N ALA A 127 7.66 16.21 -6.16
CA ALA A 127 8.44 17.37 -6.64
C ALA A 127 9.93 17.08 -6.74
N GLN A 128 10.48 16.29 -5.81
CA GLN A 128 11.89 15.87 -5.86
C GLN A 128 12.17 14.93 -7.04
N LEU A 129 11.30 13.96 -7.29
CA LEU A 129 11.40 13.04 -8.42
C LEU A 129 11.30 13.79 -9.76
N ASN A 130 10.42 14.78 -9.86
CA ASN A 130 10.33 15.66 -11.04
C ASN A 130 11.63 16.43 -11.30
N ARG A 131 12.23 16.99 -10.25
CA ARG A 131 13.51 17.72 -10.36
C ARG A 131 14.66 16.83 -10.80
N SER A 132 14.60 15.53 -10.50
CA SER A 132 15.61 14.55 -10.97
C SER A 132 15.38 14.06 -12.41
N GLY A 133 14.46 14.68 -13.15
CA GLY A 133 14.24 14.40 -14.57
C GLY A 133 13.23 13.29 -14.86
N VAL A 134 12.55 12.77 -13.84
CA VAL A 134 11.44 11.82 -14.03
C VAL A 134 10.18 12.60 -14.39
N SER A 135 9.57 12.31 -15.54
CA SER A 135 8.35 13.03 -15.96
C SER A 135 7.18 12.73 -15.02
N ASP A 136 6.30 13.70 -14.79
CA ASP A 136 5.09 13.55 -13.95
C ASP A 136 4.24 12.33 -14.31
N ALA A 137 4.17 11.99 -15.60
CA ALA A 137 3.44 10.82 -16.10
C ALA A 137 4.08 9.47 -15.66
N GLN A 138 5.37 9.49 -15.29
CA GLN A 138 6.12 8.31 -14.85
C GLN A 138 6.20 8.19 -13.32
N ILE A 139 5.92 9.29 -12.60
CA ILE A 139 5.89 9.29 -11.13
C ILE A 139 4.56 8.70 -10.67
N LYS A 140 4.54 7.39 -10.49
CA LYS A 140 3.43 6.69 -9.85
C LYS A 140 3.79 6.39 -8.41
N LEU A 141 3.28 7.21 -7.50
CA LEU A 141 3.28 6.89 -6.08
C LEU A 141 2.23 5.81 -5.85
N SER A 142 2.70 4.57 -5.77
CA SER A 142 1.85 3.38 -5.61
C SER A 142 1.46 3.17 -4.16
N HIS A 143 0.26 2.63 -3.94
CA HIS A 143 -0.21 2.23 -2.61
C HIS A 143 0.41 0.92 -2.10
N LEU A 144 1.10 0.18 -2.96
CA LEU A 144 1.92 -0.98 -2.61
C LEU A 144 3.29 -0.83 -3.24
N ASN A 145 4.33 -0.71 -2.44
CA ASN A 145 5.67 -0.48 -2.97
C ASN A 145 6.68 -1.49 -2.41
N PRO A 146 7.01 -2.56 -3.17
CA PRO A 146 7.95 -3.58 -2.72
C PRO A 146 9.42 -3.15 -2.79
N LYS A 147 9.72 -1.92 -3.24
CA LYS A 147 11.09 -1.43 -3.45
C LYS A 147 11.62 -0.74 -2.19
N GLU A 148 12.78 -1.18 -1.72
CA GLU A 148 13.46 -0.60 -0.55
C GLU A 148 13.85 0.87 -0.76
N SER A 149 14.08 1.30 -1.99
CA SER A 149 14.38 2.71 -2.31
C SER A 149 13.30 3.71 -1.90
N ILE A 150 12.04 3.30 -1.90
CA ILE A 150 10.93 4.15 -1.43
C ILE A 150 10.94 4.27 0.08
N ARG A 151 11.27 3.19 0.79
CA ARG A 151 11.40 3.21 2.25
C ARG A 151 12.44 4.23 2.69
N SER A 152 13.63 4.19 2.09
CA SER A 152 14.70 5.15 2.40
C SER A 152 14.26 6.60 2.19
N LEU A 153 13.54 6.89 1.09
CA LEU A 153 13.00 8.23 0.84
C LEU A 153 11.98 8.68 1.89
N LEU A 154 11.18 7.75 2.43
CA LEU A 154 10.19 8.04 3.48
C LEU A 154 10.87 8.21 4.85
N GLU A 155 11.88 7.39 5.17
CA GLU A 155 12.66 7.48 6.41
C GLU A 155 13.40 8.83 6.52
N ASP A 156 13.99 9.31 5.42
CA ASP A 156 14.67 10.60 5.38
C ASP A 156 13.74 11.76 5.79
N ARG A 157 12.43 11.65 5.49
CA ARG A 157 11.43 12.67 5.83
C ARG A 157 11.07 12.69 7.31
N LEU A 158 11.00 11.52 7.96
CA LEU A 158 10.79 11.46 9.42
C LEU A 158 11.98 12.04 10.19
N SER A 159 13.18 11.88 9.66
CA SER A 159 14.40 12.37 10.32
C SER A 159 14.56 13.89 10.25
N CYS A 160 13.97 14.56 9.28
CA CYS A 160 14.06 16.02 9.11
C CYS A 160 13.20 16.83 10.10
N GLU A 161 12.22 16.22 10.77
CA GLU A 161 11.34 16.91 11.75
C GLU A 161 11.87 16.86 13.20
N GLN A 162 12.95 16.13 13.46
CA GLN A 162 13.53 16.02 14.82
C GLN A 162 14.66 17.02 15.10
N VAL A 163 14.79 18.08 14.29
CA VAL A 163 15.78 19.16 14.48
C VAL A 163 15.12 20.48 14.81
#